data_ef68b5ca64a6ffccdcd0670cb7db3623
#
_entry.id   ef68b5ca64a6ffccdcd0670cb7db3623
#
_cell.length_a   1.000
_cell.length_b   1.000
_cell.length_c   1.000
_cell.angle_alpha   90.00
_cell.angle_beta   90.00
_cell.angle_gamma   90.00
#
_symmetry.space_group_name_H-M   'P 1'
#
loop_
_entity.id
_entity.type
_entity.pdbx_description
1 polymer ?
#
loop_
_entity_poly.entity_id
_entity_poly.type
_entity_poly.pdbx_seq_one_letter_code
_entity_poly.pdbx_strand_id
1 'polypeptide(L)'
;LFVTLSIKSILEKVKEEDAYFIVFDELFRGTNARDAYEASVIVLNLLKKYPQSKFLISTHIIELAEAFYTEKTCQFNYMESDIKDDRFICSYRLKEGISESRIGSWLAEKS
;
A
#
# COMPACT_ATOMS: atom_id res chain seq x y z
N LEU A 1 -7.83 14.24 6.11
CA LEU A 1 -8.67 14.27 7.30
C LEU A 1 -9.81 13.24 7.24
N PHE A 2 -10.54 13.22 6.15
CA PHE A 2 -11.63 12.26 5.96
C PHE A 2 -11.13 10.81 6.02
N VAL A 3 -10.02 10.52 5.35
CA VAL A 3 -9.41 9.18 5.33
C VAL A 3 -8.97 8.77 6.73
N THR A 4 -8.37 9.69 7.49
CA THR A 4 -7.94 9.44 8.86
C THR A 4 -9.11 9.13 9.77
N LEU A 5 -10.22 9.86 9.65
CA LEU A 5 -11.43 9.61 10.41
C LEU A 5 -12.03 8.24 10.07
N SER A 6 -12.01 7.86 8.79
CA SER A 6 -12.51 6.55 8.36
C SER A 6 -11.71 5.40 8.95
N ILE A 7 -10.39 5.51 8.97
CA ILE A 7 -9.49 4.51 9.55
C ILE A 7 -9.75 4.39 11.05
N LYS A 8 -9.82 5.51 11.76
CA LYS A 8 -10.11 5.52 13.18
C LYS A 8 -11.45 4.84 13.48
N SER A 9 -12.48 5.17 12.70
CA SER A 9 -13.80 4.57 12.86
C SER A 9 -13.78 3.06 12.68
N ILE A 10 -13.02 2.55 11.72
CA ILE A 10 -12.86 1.13 11.49
C ILE A 10 -12.13 0.47 12.67
N LEU A 11 -11.01 1.06 13.10
CA LEU A 11 -10.22 0.50 14.19
C LEU A 11 -10.96 0.50 15.53
N GLU A 12 -11.86 1.44 15.75
CA GLU A 12 -12.70 1.47 16.95
C GLU A 12 -13.68 0.29 16.99
N LYS A 13 -14.07 -0.24 15.83
CA LYS A 13 -15.00 -1.36 15.72
C LYS A 13 -14.31 -2.72 15.78
N VAL A 14 -13.02 -2.77 15.46
CA VAL A 14 -12.24 -4.00 15.44
C VAL A 14 -11.63 -4.22 16.81
N LYS A 15 -11.93 -5.35 17.41
CA LYS A 15 -11.33 -5.79 18.66
C LYS A 15 -10.16 -6.72 18.38
N GLU A 16 -9.19 -6.79 19.28
CA GLU A 16 -8.00 -7.62 19.10
C GLU A 16 -8.34 -9.11 18.97
N GLU A 17 -9.38 -9.56 19.64
CA GLU A 17 -9.83 -10.94 19.61
C GLU A 17 -10.74 -11.28 18.43
N ASP A 18 -11.22 -10.28 17.70
CA ASP A 18 -12.12 -10.48 16.57
C ASP A 18 -11.35 -10.76 15.27
N ALA A 19 -11.95 -11.54 14.38
CA ALA A 19 -11.39 -11.87 13.09
C ALA A 19 -12.13 -11.11 11.98
N TYR A 20 -11.49 -10.06 11.44
CA TYR A 20 -12.02 -9.25 10.35
C TYR A 20 -11.11 -9.36 9.13
N PHE A 21 -11.67 -9.15 7.96
CA PHE A 21 -10.91 -8.90 6.74
C PHE A 21 -11.19 -7.48 6.30
N ILE A 22 -10.16 -6.64 6.27
CA ILE A 22 -10.29 -5.22 5.99
C ILE A 22 -9.42 -4.84 4.80
N VAL A 23 -10.01 -4.09 3.86
CA VAL A 23 -9.32 -3.61 2.66
C VAL A 23 -9.15 -2.11 2.77
N PHE A 24 -7.91 -1.64 2.64
CA PHE A 24 -7.58 -0.23 2.52
C PHE A 24 -7.09 0.03 1.11
N ASP A 25 -7.82 0.84 0.37
CA ASP A 25 -7.45 1.20 -0.99
C ASP A 25 -6.76 2.56 -1.00
N GLU A 26 -5.48 2.57 -1.36
CA GLU A 26 -4.64 3.77 -1.42
C GLU A 26 -4.70 4.62 -0.15
N LEU A 27 -4.09 4.13 0.93
CA LEU A 27 -4.01 4.85 2.19
C LEU A 27 -3.48 6.27 2.00
N PHE A 28 -4.20 7.25 2.58
CA PHE A 28 -3.81 8.66 2.60
C PHE A 28 -3.63 9.29 1.22
N ARG A 29 -4.43 8.84 0.27
CA ARG A 29 -4.51 9.46 -1.04
C ARG A 29 -4.94 10.93 -0.90
N GLY A 30 -4.30 11.82 -1.66
CA GLY A 30 -4.65 13.23 -1.69
C GLY A 30 -3.84 14.12 -0.75
N THR A 31 -2.93 13.54 0.05
CA THR A 31 -1.96 14.31 0.83
C THR A 31 -0.56 14.21 0.19
N ASN A 32 0.42 14.96 0.70
CA ASN A 32 1.76 14.87 0.14
C ASN A 32 2.42 13.53 0.48
N ALA A 33 3.42 13.14 -0.31
CA ALA A 33 4.04 11.83 -0.23
C ALA A 33 4.67 11.55 1.14
N ARG A 34 5.31 12.54 1.73
CA ARG A 34 5.97 12.38 3.03
C ARG A 34 4.97 12.12 4.15
N ASP A 35 3.91 12.93 4.20
CA ASP A 35 2.87 12.78 5.21
C ASP A 35 2.12 11.46 5.03
N ALA A 36 1.84 11.08 3.79
CA ALA A 36 1.21 9.80 3.48
C ALA A 36 2.09 8.63 3.93
N TYR A 37 3.39 8.70 3.71
CA TYR A 37 4.34 7.69 4.16
C TYR A 37 4.35 7.57 5.69
N GLU A 38 4.54 8.69 6.38
CA GLU A 38 4.62 8.69 7.86
C GLU A 38 3.32 8.18 8.49
N ALA A 39 2.18 8.62 8.00
CA ALA A 39 0.89 8.18 8.48
C ALA A 39 0.65 6.69 8.20
N SER A 40 1.06 6.22 7.03
CA SER A 40 0.94 4.80 6.66
C SER A 40 1.78 3.90 7.56
N VAL A 41 3.00 4.33 7.90
CA VAL A 41 3.85 3.60 8.85
C VAL A 41 3.15 3.44 10.20
N ILE A 42 2.53 4.51 10.69
CA ILE A 42 1.79 4.47 11.96
C ILE A 42 0.63 3.48 11.87
N VAL A 43 -0.15 3.53 10.80
CA VAL A 43 -1.28 2.61 10.62
C VAL A 43 -0.82 1.17 10.55
N LEU A 44 0.21 0.87 9.76
CA LEU A 44 0.71 -0.51 9.63
C LEU A 44 1.21 -1.06 10.98
N ASN A 45 1.86 -0.23 11.77
CA ASN A 45 2.29 -0.64 13.10
C ASN A 45 1.10 -0.88 14.05
N LEU A 46 0.04 -0.08 13.94
CA LEU A 46 -1.17 -0.29 14.71
C LEU A 46 -1.87 -1.61 14.34
N LEU A 47 -1.89 -1.96 13.06
CA LEU A 47 -2.54 -3.19 12.60
C LEU A 47 -1.91 -4.46 13.15
N LYS A 48 -0.66 -4.39 13.58
CA LYS A 48 0.02 -5.53 14.23
C LYS A 48 -0.63 -5.92 15.55
N LYS A 49 -1.43 -5.06 16.14
CA LYS A 49 -2.15 -5.34 17.38
C LYS A 49 -3.40 -6.21 17.18
N TYR A 50 -3.72 -6.51 15.93
CA TYR A 50 -4.91 -7.27 15.58
C TYR A 50 -4.53 -8.57 14.86
N PRO A 51 -3.90 -9.53 15.58
CA PRO A 51 -3.35 -10.74 14.95
C PRO A 51 -4.39 -11.68 14.35
N GLN A 52 -5.64 -11.59 14.79
CA GLN A 52 -6.72 -12.42 14.27
C GLN A 52 -7.35 -11.84 13.00
N SER A 53 -7.08 -10.59 12.69
CA SER A 53 -7.63 -9.92 11.52
C SER A 53 -6.65 -9.94 10.35
N LYS A 54 -7.17 -9.91 9.13
CA LYS A 54 -6.39 -9.84 7.91
C LYS A 54 -6.61 -8.50 7.23
N PHE A 55 -5.55 -7.96 6.66
CA PHE A 55 -5.57 -6.65 6.02
C PHE A 55 -5.01 -6.75 4.62
N LEU A 56 -5.68 -6.14 3.67
CA LEU A 56 -5.20 -5.97 2.31
C LEU A 56 -5.07 -4.46 2.06
N ILE A 57 -3.86 -4.02 1.76
CA ILE A 57 -3.57 -2.60 1.61
C ILE A 57 -2.95 -2.35 0.25
N SER A 58 -3.59 -1.48 -0.55
CA SER A 58 -3.00 -1.01 -1.78
C SER A 58 -2.31 0.33 -1.55
N THR A 59 -1.16 0.53 -2.18
CA THR A 59 -0.41 1.77 -2.11
C THR A 59 0.52 1.91 -3.30
N HIS A 60 0.81 3.14 -3.68
CA HIS A 60 1.84 3.44 -4.67
C HIS A 60 3.14 3.94 -4.02
N ILE A 61 3.22 3.93 -2.70
CA ILE A 61 4.38 4.41 -1.95
C ILE A 61 5.39 3.25 -1.80
N ILE A 62 6.38 3.20 -2.68
CA ILE A 62 7.39 2.14 -2.69
C ILE A 62 8.21 2.13 -1.41
N GLU A 63 8.54 3.29 -0.87
CA GLU A 63 9.31 3.43 0.37
C GLU A 63 8.63 2.75 1.55
N LEU A 64 7.30 2.71 1.54
CA LEU A 64 6.53 2.01 2.57
C LEU A 64 6.78 0.50 2.51
N ALA A 65 6.78 -0.06 1.31
CA ALA A 65 7.09 -1.48 1.12
C ALA A 65 8.51 -1.79 1.55
N GLU A 66 9.47 -0.93 1.19
CA GLU A 66 10.87 -1.10 1.58
C GLU A 66 11.04 -1.09 3.10
N ALA A 67 10.32 -0.21 3.80
CA ALA A 67 10.39 -0.09 5.25
C ALA A 67 9.92 -1.36 5.96
N PHE A 68 8.98 -2.10 5.38
CA PHE A 68 8.41 -3.30 5.99
C PHE A 68 8.87 -4.60 5.32
N TYR A 69 9.76 -4.52 4.34
CA TYR A 69 10.19 -5.68 3.56
C TYR A 69 10.83 -6.79 4.38
N THR A 70 11.61 -6.42 5.39
CA THR A 70 12.29 -7.38 6.25
C THR A 70 11.37 -7.99 7.32
N GLU A 71 10.19 -7.44 7.51
CA GLU A 71 9.24 -7.96 8.47
C GLU A 71 8.44 -9.13 7.87
N LYS A 72 8.45 -10.26 8.56
CA LYS A 72 7.77 -11.47 8.08
C LYS A 72 6.25 -11.44 8.25
N THR A 73 5.73 -10.36 8.83
CA THR A 73 4.28 -10.20 9.04
C THR A 73 3.54 -9.70 7.82
N CYS A 74 4.27 -9.17 6.82
CA CYS A 74 3.69 -8.62 5.62
C CYS A 74 4.10 -9.40 4.38
N GLN A 75 3.14 -9.64 3.49
CA GLN A 75 3.41 -10.18 2.17
C GLN A 75 3.28 -9.04 1.16
N PHE A 76 4.20 -8.97 0.21
CA PHE A 76 4.24 -7.92 -0.80
C PHE A 76 3.92 -8.48 -2.16
N ASN A 77 3.05 -7.79 -2.88
CA ASN A 77 2.70 -8.12 -4.25
C ASN A 77 2.62 -6.83 -5.06
N TYR A 78 2.80 -6.94 -6.35
CA TYR A 78 2.67 -5.79 -7.25
C TYR A 78 2.04 -6.23 -8.57
N MET A 79 1.44 -5.26 -9.26
CA MET A 79 0.92 -5.51 -10.60
C MET A 79 2.05 -5.33 -11.59
N GLU A 80 2.32 -6.38 -12.37
CA GLU A 80 3.38 -6.33 -13.37
C GLU A 80 3.04 -5.35 -14.49
N SER A 81 4.01 -4.53 -14.86
CA SER A 81 3.89 -3.61 -15.98
C SER A 81 5.24 -3.47 -16.67
N ASP A 82 5.21 -3.14 -17.95
CA ASP A 82 6.42 -2.98 -18.74
C ASP A 82 6.23 -1.88 -19.77
N ILE A 83 7.34 -1.38 -20.31
CA ILE A 83 7.35 -0.42 -21.40
C ILE A 83 7.93 -1.12 -22.61
N LYS A 84 7.09 -1.34 -23.61
CA LYS A 84 7.48 -2.03 -24.84
C LYS A 84 7.03 -1.22 -26.05
N ASP A 85 7.92 -1.04 -27.02
CA ASP A 85 7.67 -0.25 -28.22
C ASP A 85 7.11 1.15 -27.90
N ASP A 86 7.72 1.80 -26.90
CA ASP A 86 7.34 3.13 -26.46
C ASP A 86 5.91 3.21 -25.87
N ARG A 87 5.36 2.07 -25.47
CA ARG A 87 4.02 1.96 -24.88
C ARG A 87 4.09 1.35 -23.49
N PHE A 88 3.27 1.87 -22.61
CA PHE A 88 3.05 1.26 -21.31
C PHE A 88 2.12 0.07 -21.46
N ILE A 89 2.58 -1.10 -21.01
CA ILE A 89 1.82 -2.35 -21.06
C ILE A 89 1.65 -2.87 -19.63
N CYS A 90 0.39 -3.03 -19.22
CA CYS A 90 0.06 -3.68 -17.96
C CYS A 90 -0.34 -5.13 -18.26
N SER A 91 0.33 -6.09 -17.62
CA SER A 91 0.03 -7.50 -17.82
C SER A 91 -1.21 -7.98 -17.08
N TYR A 92 -1.72 -7.17 -16.15
CA TYR A 92 -2.81 -7.51 -15.22
C TYR A 92 -2.50 -8.75 -14.37
N ARG A 93 -1.21 -9.02 -14.15
CA ARG A 93 -0.77 -10.13 -13.31
C ARG A 93 -0.23 -9.60 -11.99
N LEU A 94 -0.66 -10.24 -10.91
CA LEU A 94 -0.13 -9.96 -9.59
C LEU A 94 1.11 -10.81 -9.37
N LYS A 95 2.22 -10.17 -9.03
CA LYS A 95 3.49 -10.84 -8.75
C LYS A 95 3.93 -10.59 -7.33
N GLU A 96 4.65 -11.55 -6.77
CA GLU A 96 5.23 -11.41 -5.44
C GLU A 96 6.45 -10.49 -5.47
N GLY A 97 6.54 -9.61 -4.48
CA GLY A 97 7.66 -8.68 -4.34
C GLY A 97 7.24 -7.23 -4.42
N ILE A 98 8.22 -6.36 -4.62
CA ILE A 98 8.05 -4.92 -4.71
C ILE A 98 8.29 -4.47 -6.15
N SER A 99 7.41 -3.61 -6.66
CA SER A 99 7.53 -3.08 -8.02
C SER A 99 8.76 -2.19 -8.17
N GLU A 100 9.50 -2.40 -9.25
CA GLU A 100 10.58 -1.51 -9.69
C GLU A 100 10.14 -0.64 -10.86
N SER A 101 8.84 -0.43 -11.02
CA SER A 101 8.27 0.30 -12.14
C SER A 101 8.84 1.71 -12.26
N ARG A 102 9.24 2.07 -13.47
CA ARG A 102 9.79 3.39 -13.81
C ARG A 102 8.81 4.22 -14.64
N ILE A 103 7.52 3.99 -14.47
CA ILE A 103 6.49 4.68 -15.23
C ILE A 103 6.61 6.20 -15.11
N GLY A 104 6.85 6.69 -13.88
CA GLY A 104 7.02 8.11 -13.66
C GLY A 104 8.16 8.72 -14.46
N SER A 105 9.31 8.05 -14.48
CA SER A 105 10.46 8.48 -15.27
C SER A 105 10.15 8.46 -16.77
N TRP A 106 9.51 7.39 -17.25
CA TRP A 106 9.13 7.28 -18.66
C TRP A 106 8.18 8.39 -19.08
N LEU A 107 7.16 8.68 -18.27
CA LEU A 107 6.23 9.78 -18.55
C LEU A 107 6.93 11.13 -18.58
N ALA A 108 7.88 11.35 -17.68
CA ALA A 108 8.66 12.59 -17.64
C ALA A 108 9.50 12.75 -18.91
N GLU A 109 10.11 11.68 -19.41
CA GLU A 109 10.89 11.70 -20.65
C GLU A 109 10.02 11.99 -21.88
N LYS A 110 8.74 11.58 -21.86
CA LYS A 110 7.79 11.83 -22.95
C LYS A 110 7.18 13.23 -22.93
N SER A 111 7.26 13.91 -21.82
CA SER A 111 6.78 15.27 -21.71
C SER A 111 7.80 16.26 -22.25
#